data_c2c53321c85b2d94690abdad64fe5112
#
_entry.id   c2c53321c85b2d94690abdad64fe5112
#
_cell.length_a   1.000
_cell.length_b   1.000
_cell.length_c   1.000
_cell.angle_alpha   90.00
_cell.angle_beta   90.00
_cell.angle_gamma   90.00
#
_symmetry.space_group_name_H-M   'P 1'
#
loop_
_entity.id
_entity.type
_entity.pdbx_description
1 polymer ?
#
loop_
_entity_poly.entity_id
_entity_poly.type
_entity_poly.pdbx_seq_one_letter_code
_entity_poly.pdbx_strand_id
1 'polypeptide(L)'
;MKRILILLTAALFSSTFIKAQSAEDSARAVVNQLFTAMKNVDAAMLKDAFADSAVLQTIRRKQDGTFFVQNEKVEDFVKSISSAKKDSLDERITFETVKVDGPLASVWTPYKFYYAGNFSHCGVNSFQLVRINGRWKIQFLIDTRRRQGCE
;
A
#
# COMPACT_ATOMS: atom_id res chain seq x y z
N MET A 1 68.08 -23.47 -18.32
CA MET A 1 66.78 -24.07 -17.97
C MET A 1 65.99 -23.04 -17.19
N LYS A 2 65.01 -22.37 -17.88
CA LYS A 2 64.17 -21.31 -17.29
C LYS A 2 62.90 -21.96 -16.74
N ARG A 3 62.69 -21.90 -15.44
CA ARG A 3 61.44 -22.36 -14.78
C ARG A 3 60.42 -21.22 -14.88
N ILE A 4 59.34 -21.44 -15.63
CA ILE A 4 58.17 -20.55 -15.73
C ILE A 4 57.26 -20.90 -14.56
N LEU A 5 57.09 -19.95 -13.63
CA LEU A 5 56.16 -20.05 -12.51
C LEU A 5 54.81 -19.48 -12.96
N ILE A 6 53.83 -20.37 -13.20
CA ILE A 6 52.44 -19.97 -13.55
C ILE A 6 51.72 -19.68 -12.24
N LEU A 7 51.44 -18.40 -11.97
CA LEU A 7 50.56 -17.95 -10.87
C LEU A 7 49.10 -18.08 -11.33
N LEU A 8 48.42 -19.09 -10.81
CA LEU A 8 46.99 -19.29 -11.00
C LEU A 8 46.22 -18.38 -10.01
N THR A 9 45.76 -17.24 -10.46
CA THR A 9 44.87 -16.35 -9.68
C THR A 9 43.46 -16.89 -9.71
N ALA A 10 43.03 -17.55 -8.63
CA ALA A 10 41.64 -17.96 -8.41
C ALA A 10 40.80 -16.71 -8.10
N ALA A 11 40.04 -16.22 -9.07
CA ALA A 11 39.03 -15.19 -8.87
C ALA A 11 37.80 -15.80 -8.13
N LEU A 12 37.71 -15.52 -6.84
CA LEU A 12 36.54 -15.85 -6.04
C LEU A 12 35.34 -14.95 -6.51
N PHE A 13 34.52 -15.51 -7.36
CA PHE A 13 33.21 -14.93 -7.66
C PHE A 13 32.30 -15.06 -6.44
N SER A 14 32.24 -14.01 -5.61
CA SER A 14 31.23 -13.88 -4.56
C SER A 14 29.88 -13.61 -5.23
N SER A 15 29.10 -14.66 -5.51
CA SER A 15 27.70 -14.53 -5.94
C SER A 15 26.89 -13.99 -4.76
N THR A 16 26.62 -12.69 -4.75
CA THR A 16 25.62 -12.08 -3.87
C THR A 16 24.26 -12.60 -4.30
N PHE A 17 23.67 -13.48 -3.51
CA PHE A 17 22.27 -13.88 -3.68
C PHE A 17 21.39 -12.66 -3.39
N ILE A 18 21.01 -11.93 -4.43
CA ILE A 18 19.93 -10.94 -4.35
C ILE A 18 18.65 -11.74 -4.15
N LYS A 19 18.13 -11.76 -2.91
CA LYS A 19 16.85 -12.38 -2.62
C LYS A 19 15.78 -11.63 -3.42
N ALA A 20 15.21 -12.26 -4.44
CA ALA A 20 14.12 -11.67 -5.21
C ALA A 20 12.96 -11.36 -4.26
N GLN A 21 12.45 -10.12 -4.30
CA GLN A 21 11.30 -9.72 -3.51
C GLN A 21 10.11 -10.59 -3.89
N SER A 22 9.41 -11.17 -2.89
CA SER A 22 8.24 -11.99 -3.16
C SER A 22 7.13 -11.16 -3.82
N ALA A 23 6.24 -11.81 -4.57
CA ALA A 23 5.09 -11.12 -5.17
C ALA A 23 4.19 -10.50 -4.09
N GLU A 24 4.05 -11.16 -2.94
CA GLU A 24 3.33 -10.63 -1.78
C GLU A 24 4.01 -9.39 -1.18
N ASP A 25 5.35 -9.40 -1.02
CA ASP A 25 6.07 -8.23 -0.50
C ASP A 25 5.95 -7.04 -1.45
N SER A 26 5.97 -7.30 -2.76
CA SER A 26 5.74 -6.26 -3.78
C SER A 26 4.31 -5.71 -3.73
N ALA A 27 3.30 -6.55 -3.46
CA ALA A 27 1.92 -6.13 -3.25
C ALA A 27 1.77 -5.32 -1.94
N ARG A 28 2.43 -5.72 -0.85
CA ARG A 28 2.48 -4.94 0.41
C ARG A 28 3.12 -3.57 0.18
N ALA A 29 4.12 -3.48 -0.67
CA ALA A 29 4.85 -2.23 -0.92
C ALA A 29 3.94 -1.12 -1.49
N VAL A 30 3.04 -1.41 -2.45
CA VAL A 30 2.12 -0.40 -3.00
C VAL A 30 1.05 0.03 -1.98
N VAL A 31 0.60 -0.88 -1.11
CA VAL A 31 -0.31 -0.52 -0.02
C VAL A 31 0.40 0.39 1.00
N ASN A 32 1.64 0.08 1.37
CA ASN A 32 2.45 0.95 2.23
C ASN A 32 2.75 2.30 1.57
N GLN A 33 2.96 2.33 0.24
CA GLN A 33 3.14 3.56 -0.53
C GLN A 33 1.95 4.51 -0.35
N LEU A 34 0.70 4.00 -0.43
CA LEU A 34 -0.51 4.77 -0.21
C LEU A 34 -0.48 5.50 1.15
N PHE A 35 -0.28 4.77 2.26
CA PHE A 35 -0.32 5.36 3.60
C PHE A 35 0.88 6.26 3.90
N THR A 36 2.05 5.93 3.35
CA THR A 36 3.23 6.80 3.42
C THR A 36 2.98 8.12 2.69
N ALA A 37 2.37 8.07 1.50
CA ALA A 37 2.02 9.25 0.73
C ALA A 37 0.97 10.12 1.46
N MET A 38 -0.04 9.51 2.07
CA MET A 38 -1.03 10.22 2.90
C MET A 38 -0.37 10.97 4.05
N LYS A 39 0.48 10.29 4.82
CA LYS A 39 1.17 10.88 5.98
C LYS A 39 2.11 12.02 5.58
N ASN A 40 2.82 11.87 4.46
CA ASN A 40 3.76 12.87 3.93
C ASN A 40 3.09 13.97 3.11
N VAL A 41 1.78 13.84 2.80
CA VAL A 41 1.03 14.76 1.91
C VAL A 41 1.67 14.81 0.51
N ASP A 42 2.17 13.65 0.04
CA ASP A 42 2.80 13.51 -1.28
C ASP A 42 1.76 13.10 -2.32
N ALA A 43 1.22 14.09 -3.03
CA ALA A 43 0.19 13.91 -4.06
C ALA A 43 0.66 13.04 -5.23
N ALA A 44 1.93 13.15 -5.63
CA ALA A 44 2.49 12.39 -6.75
C ALA A 44 2.64 10.91 -6.39
N MET A 45 3.22 10.62 -5.23
CA MET A 45 3.35 9.26 -4.68
C MET A 45 1.98 8.63 -4.45
N LEU A 46 1.00 9.42 -3.95
CA LEU A 46 -0.37 8.97 -3.70
C LEU A 46 -1.05 8.55 -5.00
N LYS A 47 -1.03 9.42 -6.01
CA LYS A 47 -1.62 9.15 -7.34
C LYS A 47 -0.96 7.94 -8.00
N ASP A 48 0.37 7.81 -7.90
CA ASP A 48 1.11 6.69 -8.51
C ASP A 48 0.75 5.32 -7.88
N ALA A 49 0.22 5.27 -6.66
CA ALA A 49 -0.25 4.02 -6.06
C ALA A 49 -1.48 3.43 -6.76
N PHE A 50 -2.30 4.26 -7.43
CA PHE A 50 -3.55 3.85 -8.06
C PHE A 50 -3.39 3.51 -9.54
N ALA A 51 -4.25 2.61 -10.04
CA ALA A 51 -4.47 2.45 -11.47
C ALA A 51 -5.34 3.60 -12.01
N ASP A 52 -5.24 3.91 -13.32
CA ASP A 52 -5.99 5.01 -13.95
C ASP A 52 -7.51 4.85 -13.82
N SER A 53 -8.00 3.60 -13.78
CA SER A 53 -9.43 3.25 -13.62
C SER A 53 -9.78 2.81 -12.21
N ALA A 54 -9.01 3.21 -11.21
CA ALA A 54 -9.23 2.77 -9.83
C ALA A 54 -10.57 3.26 -9.26
N VAL A 55 -11.19 2.42 -8.44
CA VAL A 55 -12.44 2.70 -7.74
C VAL A 55 -12.18 2.75 -6.24
N LEU A 56 -12.55 3.86 -5.61
CA LEU A 56 -12.48 4.05 -4.16
C LEU A 56 -13.89 4.10 -3.58
N GLN A 57 -14.11 3.34 -2.53
CA GLN A 57 -15.40 3.26 -1.85
C GLN A 57 -15.23 3.25 -0.32
N THR A 58 -16.20 3.84 0.38
CA THR A 58 -16.29 3.77 1.83
C THR A 58 -17.68 3.31 2.23
N ILE A 59 -17.78 2.31 3.10
CA ILE A 59 -19.04 1.89 3.70
C ILE A 59 -19.35 2.85 4.85
N ARG A 60 -20.47 3.59 4.72
CA ARG A 60 -20.94 4.56 5.73
C ARG A 60 -22.25 4.12 6.37
N ARG A 61 -22.44 4.50 7.62
CA ARG A 61 -23.68 4.29 8.37
C ARG A 61 -24.49 5.60 8.40
N LYS A 62 -25.78 5.51 8.06
CA LYS A 62 -26.75 6.60 8.21
C LYS A 62 -27.20 6.75 9.65
N GLN A 63 -27.93 7.84 9.96
CA GLN A 63 -28.50 8.10 11.28
C GLN A 63 -29.54 7.04 11.69
N ASP A 64 -30.30 6.50 10.72
CA ASP A 64 -31.28 5.42 10.91
C ASP A 64 -30.63 4.03 11.15
N GLY A 65 -29.29 3.95 11.12
CA GLY A 65 -28.53 2.73 11.32
C GLY A 65 -28.28 1.91 10.07
N THR A 66 -28.88 2.23 8.93
CA THR A 66 -28.62 1.55 7.65
C THR A 66 -27.27 1.90 7.06
N PHE A 67 -26.73 1.01 6.20
CA PHE A 67 -25.47 1.23 5.53
C PHE A 67 -25.67 1.63 4.07
N PHE A 68 -24.73 2.41 3.54
CA PHE A 68 -24.63 2.72 2.14
C PHE A 68 -23.16 2.80 1.73
N VAL A 69 -22.90 2.64 0.42
CA VAL A 69 -21.55 2.78 -0.16
C VAL A 69 -21.44 4.17 -0.76
N GLN A 70 -20.41 4.90 -0.33
CA GLN A 70 -20.01 6.17 -0.91
C GLN A 70 -18.84 5.94 -1.87
N ASN A 71 -18.97 6.40 -3.12
CA ASN A 71 -17.87 6.43 -4.08
C ASN A 71 -17.06 7.72 -3.91
N GLU A 72 -15.75 7.63 -4.14
CA GLU A 72 -14.84 8.76 -4.19
C GLU A 72 -13.94 8.63 -5.42
N LYS A 73 -13.68 9.74 -6.11
CA LYS A 73 -12.71 9.75 -7.21
C LYS A 73 -11.30 9.84 -6.67
N VAL A 74 -10.34 9.17 -7.33
CA VAL A 74 -8.92 9.24 -6.94
C VAL A 74 -8.43 10.69 -6.92
N GLU A 75 -8.84 11.51 -7.88
CA GLU A 75 -8.46 12.93 -7.98
C GLU A 75 -8.96 13.75 -6.79
N ASP A 76 -10.20 13.51 -6.34
CA ASP A 76 -10.80 14.21 -5.20
C ASP A 76 -10.11 13.77 -3.89
N PHE A 77 -9.80 12.48 -3.77
CA PHE A 77 -9.03 11.94 -2.65
C PHE A 77 -7.63 12.56 -2.59
N VAL A 78 -6.88 12.57 -3.71
CA VAL A 78 -5.55 13.20 -3.80
C VAL A 78 -5.61 14.67 -3.43
N LYS A 79 -6.61 15.42 -3.93
CA LYS A 79 -6.81 16.82 -3.60
C LYS A 79 -7.07 17.04 -2.11
N SER A 80 -7.90 16.21 -1.51
CA SER A 80 -8.21 16.24 -0.07
C SER A 80 -6.95 16.03 0.77
N ILE A 81 -6.15 15.00 0.45
CA ILE A 81 -4.88 14.71 1.13
C ILE A 81 -3.90 15.87 0.96
N SER A 82 -3.76 16.43 -0.25
CA SER A 82 -2.82 17.53 -0.55
C SER A 82 -3.13 18.81 0.22
N SER A 83 -4.35 18.98 0.70
CA SER A 83 -4.78 20.12 1.52
C SER A 83 -4.51 19.93 3.01
N ALA A 84 -4.06 18.76 3.44
CA ALA A 84 -3.80 18.46 4.83
C ALA A 84 -2.41 18.94 5.27
N LYS A 85 -2.20 19.00 6.58
CA LYS A 85 -0.87 19.24 7.15
C LYS A 85 -0.08 17.93 7.17
N LYS A 86 1.19 17.99 6.80
CA LYS A 86 2.10 16.84 6.92
C LYS A 86 2.02 16.22 8.31
N ASP A 87 2.07 14.89 8.39
CA ASP A 87 1.96 14.07 9.61
C ASP A 87 0.59 14.14 10.32
N SER A 88 -0.39 14.90 9.79
CA SER A 88 -1.73 14.94 10.38
C SER A 88 -2.62 13.75 10.02
N LEU A 89 -2.30 13.03 8.95
CA LEU A 89 -3.04 11.87 8.46
C LEU A 89 -2.21 10.61 8.71
N ASP A 90 -2.41 9.96 9.85
CA ASP A 90 -1.61 8.78 10.24
C ASP A 90 -2.53 7.55 10.31
N GLU A 91 -2.56 6.77 9.23
CA GLU A 91 -3.27 5.49 9.18
C GLU A 91 -2.29 4.34 9.42
N ARG A 92 -2.47 3.67 10.56
CA ARG A 92 -1.65 2.56 11.01
C ARG A 92 -2.34 1.26 10.66
N ILE A 93 -1.78 0.52 9.72
CA ILE A 93 -2.34 -0.72 9.21
C ILE A 93 -1.60 -1.96 9.76
N THR A 94 -2.31 -3.08 9.75
CA THR A 94 -1.74 -4.43 9.92
C THR A 94 -2.09 -5.27 8.70
N PHE A 95 -1.13 -5.95 8.09
CA PHE A 95 -1.40 -6.89 7.00
C PHE A 95 -1.92 -8.21 7.59
N GLU A 96 -3.23 -8.41 7.57
CA GLU A 96 -3.84 -9.66 8.03
C GLU A 96 -3.82 -10.72 6.93
N THR A 97 -4.13 -10.32 5.70
CA THR A 97 -4.14 -11.24 4.55
C THR A 97 -3.54 -10.56 3.33
N VAL A 98 -2.67 -11.28 2.64
CA VAL A 98 -2.20 -10.96 1.29
C VAL A 98 -2.23 -12.23 0.47
N LYS A 99 -2.98 -12.23 -0.63
CA LYS A 99 -3.07 -13.35 -1.57
C LYS A 99 -2.74 -12.85 -2.97
N VAL A 100 -1.91 -13.60 -3.70
CA VAL A 100 -1.49 -13.25 -5.06
C VAL A 100 -1.81 -14.41 -5.99
N ASP A 101 -2.41 -14.08 -7.13
CA ASP A 101 -2.63 -14.99 -8.25
C ASP A 101 -2.23 -14.26 -9.55
N GLY A 102 -1.01 -14.54 -10.03
CA GLY A 102 -0.47 -13.90 -11.23
C GLY A 102 -0.50 -12.36 -11.16
N PRO A 103 -1.30 -11.69 -12.02
CA PRO A 103 -1.39 -10.23 -12.04
C PRO A 103 -2.42 -9.65 -11.06
N LEU A 104 -3.10 -10.47 -10.26
CA LEU A 104 -4.10 -10.06 -9.28
C LEU A 104 -3.57 -10.28 -7.86
N ALA A 105 -3.81 -9.32 -6.96
CA ALA A 105 -3.62 -9.54 -5.54
C ALA A 105 -4.79 -8.97 -4.73
N SER A 106 -5.16 -9.68 -3.65
CA SER A 106 -6.12 -9.23 -2.65
C SER A 106 -5.40 -8.97 -1.34
N VAL A 107 -5.65 -7.80 -0.75
CA VAL A 107 -5.01 -7.39 0.51
C VAL A 107 -6.07 -6.93 1.50
N TRP A 108 -6.01 -7.44 2.73
CA TRP A 108 -6.90 -7.07 3.82
C TRP A 108 -6.09 -6.48 4.96
N THR A 109 -6.39 -5.21 5.31
CA THR A 109 -5.65 -4.49 6.35
C THR A 109 -6.59 -3.85 7.37
N PRO A 110 -6.74 -4.43 8.56
CA PRO A 110 -7.25 -3.68 9.71
C PRO A 110 -6.40 -2.44 9.95
N TYR A 111 -7.06 -1.33 10.34
CA TYR A 111 -6.38 -0.07 10.55
C TYR A 111 -6.90 0.71 11.76
N LYS A 112 -6.05 1.60 12.28
CA LYS A 112 -6.40 2.69 13.20
C LYS A 112 -5.97 4.00 12.58
N PHE A 113 -6.89 4.95 12.44
CA PHE A 113 -6.61 6.27 11.86
C PHE A 113 -6.52 7.33 12.95
N TYR A 114 -5.45 8.13 12.89
CA TYR A 114 -5.19 9.25 13.77
C TYR A 114 -5.17 10.54 12.96
N TYR A 115 -5.86 11.57 13.45
CA TYR A 115 -5.82 12.90 12.89
C TYR A 115 -5.10 13.85 13.84
N ALA A 116 -4.01 14.47 13.39
CA ALA A 116 -3.16 15.34 14.20
C ALA A 116 -2.78 14.71 15.56
N GLY A 117 -2.43 13.41 15.55
CA GLY A 117 -2.03 12.65 16.73
C GLY A 117 -3.17 12.09 17.57
N ASN A 118 -4.43 12.49 17.33
CA ASN A 118 -5.59 12.01 18.07
C ASN A 118 -6.27 10.87 17.34
N PHE A 119 -6.65 9.80 18.09
CA PHE A 119 -7.46 8.72 17.51
C PHE A 119 -8.77 9.25 16.95
N SER A 120 -9.07 8.90 15.71
CA SER A 120 -10.29 9.30 15.00
C SER A 120 -11.27 8.14 14.82
N HIS A 121 -10.81 7.07 14.20
CA HIS A 121 -11.62 5.89 13.92
C HIS A 121 -10.73 4.70 13.56
N CYS A 122 -11.34 3.53 13.45
CA CYS A 122 -10.72 2.31 12.93
C CYS A 122 -11.59 1.68 11.87
N GLY A 123 -11.06 0.70 11.20
CA GLY A 123 -11.80 -0.08 10.22
C GLY A 123 -10.94 -1.18 9.60
N VAL A 124 -11.35 -1.54 8.41
CA VAL A 124 -10.60 -2.47 7.56
C VAL A 124 -10.60 -1.90 6.16
N ASN A 125 -9.45 -1.94 5.50
CA ASN A 125 -9.32 -1.73 4.07
C ASN A 125 -9.29 -3.08 3.34
N SER A 126 -10.07 -3.22 2.30
CA SER A 126 -10.04 -4.32 1.35
C SER A 126 -9.56 -3.80 0.01
N PHE A 127 -8.38 -4.28 -0.40
CA PHE A 127 -7.76 -3.89 -1.67
C PHE A 127 -7.84 -5.00 -2.69
N GLN A 128 -8.07 -4.63 -3.96
CA GLN A 128 -7.73 -5.43 -5.11
C GLN A 128 -6.63 -4.69 -5.89
N LEU A 129 -5.52 -5.37 -6.08
CA LEU A 129 -4.36 -4.84 -6.79
C LEU A 129 -4.23 -5.54 -8.14
N VAL A 130 -3.78 -4.78 -9.14
CA VAL A 130 -3.47 -5.32 -10.48
C VAL A 130 -2.01 -5.04 -10.83
N ARG A 131 -1.37 -5.97 -11.53
CA ARG A 131 0.01 -5.82 -11.97
C ARG A 131 0.04 -5.32 -13.41
N ILE A 132 0.33 -4.03 -13.60
CA ILE A 132 0.38 -3.36 -14.91
C ILE A 132 1.84 -3.01 -15.20
N ASN A 133 2.37 -3.43 -16.35
CA ASN A 133 3.76 -3.17 -16.77
C ASN A 133 4.79 -3.54 -15.67
N GLY A 134 4.57 -4.69 -15.00
CA GLY A 134 5.44 -5.18 -13.94
C GLY A 134 5.26 -4.52 -12.57
N ARG A 135 4.43 -3.49 -12.44
CA ARG A 135 4.18 -2.74 -11.18
C ARG A 135 2.78 -3.02 -10.64
N TRP A 136 2.67 -3.21 -9.33
CA TRP A 136 1.38 -3.29 -8.64
C TRP A 136 0.74 -1.91 -8.55
N LYS A 137 -0.58 -1.86 -8.80
CA LYS A 137 -1.43 -0.67 -8.68
C LYS A 137 -2.71 -1.04 -7.94
N ILE A 138 -3.23 -0.13 -7.14
CA ILE A 138 -4.53 -0.28 -6.49
C ILE A 138 -5.61 -0.06 -7.55
N GLN A 139 -6.37 -1.12 -7.86
CA GLN A 139 -7.50 -1.08 -8.79
C GLN A 139 -8.83 -0.82 -8.06
N PHE A 140 -8.97 -1.39 -6.86
CA PHE A 140 -10.17 -1.23 -6.05
C PHE A 140 -9.77 -1.14 -4.59
N LEU A 141 -10.38 -0.19 -3.89
CA LEU A 141 -10.30 -0.04 -2.45
C LEU A 141 -11.68 0.21 -1.90
N ILE A 142 -12.12 -0.61 -0.96
CA ILE A 142 -13.29 -0.34 -0.13
C ILE A 142 -12.91 -0.43 1.34
N ASP A 143 -13.39 0.51 2.16
CA ASP A 143 -13.14 0.53 3.58
C ASP A 143 -14.41 0.55 4.43
N THR A 144 -14.28 0.10 5.67
CA THR A 144 -15.25 0.32 6.73
C THR A 144 -14.74 1.33 7.73
N ARG A 145 -15.65 2.06 8.40
CA ARG A 145 -15.29 3.06 9.44
C ARG A 145 -16.15 2.90 10.67
N ARG A 146 -15.51 2.79 11.84
CA ARG A 146 -16.18 2.72 13.14
C ARG A 146 -15.35 3.40 14.22
N ARG A 147 -15.98 3.77 15.33
CA ARG A 147 -15.31 4.37 16.50
C ARG A 147 -15.27 3.46 17.72
N GLN A 148 -15.95 2.33 17.65
CA GLN A 148 -16.03 1.31 18.72
C GLN A 148 -15.53 -0.03 18.20
N GLY A 149 -15.07 -0.92 19.12
CA GLY A 149 -14.50 -2.22 18.73
C GLY A 149 -13.21 -2.06 17.89
N CYS A 150 -12.32 -1.19 18.34
CA CYS A 150 -11.05 -0.85 17.66
C CYS A 150 -9.85 -1.45 18.42
N GLU A 151 -9.97 -2.69 18.83
CA GLU A 151 -8.90 -3.41 19.56
C GLU A 151 -7.67 -3.69 18.72
#